data_2a1ded073112409379a73fa0c44cb336
#
_entry.id   2a1ded073112409379a73fa0c44cb336
#
_cell.length_a   1.000
_cell.length_b   1.000
_cell.length_c   1.000
_cell.angle_alpha   90.00
_cell.angle_beta   90.00
_cell.angle_gamma   90.00
#
_symmetry.space_group_name_H-M   'P 1'
#
loop_
_entity.id
_entity.type
_entity.pdbx_description
1 polymer ?
#
loop_
_entity_poly.entity_id
_entity_poly.type
_entity_poly.pdbx_seq_one_letter_code
_entity_poly.pdbx_strand_id
1 'polypeptide(L)'
;YTGRYKLKYNKLIGRGLTLGMITVPLSPDKQFFQVCGDSYIASSHLTWLKRYGVKILPIPWSTKKYDYYMKRCNGFYFPSGGAFAGTQKEYYNCCKTFLKMSMKQNDMGKYTPIWGGCMGMQQLMIIADGKDDLEKLLQRFDSYDNLLSTLELTEQGLNSRMIRDMTQKQIHKLTKKKCTLNNHKMGITPHKFKMRKKLNKFYKIVSTSVDRKNREYVSTIEAYHYPFYGVQWHPERSSEMDYFVKFFIKELRKNPKRGRKNTRKLFSKKVDCMG
;
A
#
# COMPACT_ATOMS: atom_id res chain seq x y z
N TYR A 1 -36.48 -2.56 -3.58
CA TYR A 1 -35.93 -3.83 -3.04
C TYR A 1 -34.71 -3.49 -2.18
N THR A 2 -34.92 -3.36 -0.86
CA THR A 2 -33.87 -3.15 0.13
C THR A 2 -33.33 -4.52 0.56
N GLY A 3 -32.41 -5.07 -0.20
CA GLY A 3 -31.68 -6.27 0.21
C GLY A 3 -30.69 -5.93 1.34
N ARG A 4 -31.05 -6.19 2.60
CA ARG A 4 -30.10 -6.19 3.72
C ARG A 4 -29.14 -7.37 3.53
N TYR A 5 -27.98 -7.12 2.91
CA TYR A 5 -26.87 -8.06 2.99
C TYR A 5 -26.42 -8.14 4.45
N LYS A 6 -26.81 -9.22 5.15
CA LYS A 6 -26.15 -9.63 6.38
C LYS A 6 -24.70 -9.97 6.03
N LEU A 7 -23.79 -9.00 6.21
CA LEU A 7 -22.37 -9.26 6.24
C LEU A 7 -22.15 -10.29 7.37
N LYS A 8 -21.86 -11.54 7.02
CA LYS A 8 -21.31 -12.51 7.96
C LYS A 8 -20.05 -11.86 8.52
N TYR A 9 -20.09 -11.38 9.75
CA TYR A 9 -18.95 -10.83 10.46
C TYR A 9 -17.90 -11.94 10.57
N ASN A 10 -17.03 -12.04 9.59
CA ASN A 10 -15.75 -12.70 9.75
C ASN A 10 -15.11 -12.08 10.99
N LYS A 11 -14.66 -12.95 11.95
CA LYS A 11 -13.96 -12.51 13.17
C LYS A 11 -13.20 -11.23 12.88
N LEU A 12 -13.42 -10.15 13.65
CA LEU A 12 -12.74 -8.85 13.51
C LEU A 12 -11.25 -9.03 13.84
N ILE A 13 -10.54 -9.75 12.95
CA ILE A 13 -9.13 -10.12 13.12
C ILE A 13 -8.18 -8.91 13.23
N GLY A 14 -8.65 -7.72 12.88
CA GLY A 14 -7.92 -6.46 13.02
C GLY A 14 -8.31 -5.63 14.26
N ARG A 15 -9.22 -6.15 15.11
CA ARG A 15 -9.67 -5.43 16.31
C ARG A 15 -8.50 -5.14 17.25
N GLY A 16 -8.42 -3.91 17.71
CA GLY A 16 -7.34 -3.42 18.58
C GLY A 16 -6.09 -2.95 17.85
N LEU A 17 -6.00 -3.11 16.52
CA LEU A 17 -4.92 -2.60 15.71
C LEU A 17 -5.23 -1.19 15.21
N THR A 18 -4.18 -0.36 15.15
CA THR A 18 -4.23 0.97 14.53
C THR A 18 -3.20 1.02 13.41
N LEU A 19 -3.67 1.33 12.20
CA LEU A 19 -2.84 1.50 11.01
C LEU A 19 -2.72 2.98 10.68
N GLY A 20 -1.51 3.50 10.58
CA GLY A 20 -1.25 4.84 10.06
C GLY A 20 -1.33 4.83 8.54
N MET A 21 -2.20 5.65 7.95
CA MET A 21 -2.34 5.78 6.50
C MET A 21 -2.04 7.21 6.08
N ILE A 22 -1.02 7.38 5.22
CA ILE A 22 -0.63 8.71 4.74
C ILE A 22 -1.71 9.20 3.78
N THR A 23 -2.18 10.44 3.95
CA THR A 23 -3.11 11.05 2.99
C THR A 23 -2.38 11.44 1.71
N VAL A 24 -3.04 11.34 0.57
CA VAL A 24 -2.49 11.72 -0.74
C VAL A 24 -2.83 13.18 -1.00
N PRO A 25 -1.85 14.04 -1.32
CA PRO A 25 -2.13 15.43 -1.66
C PRO A 25 -2.98 15.53 -2.93
N LEU A 26 -3.91 16.46 -2.95
CA LEU A 26 -4.66 16.80 -4.16
C LEU A 26 -3.75 17.54 -5.13
N SER A 27 -3.87 17.19 -6.42
CA SER A 27 -3.22 17.97 -7.47
C SER A 27 -4.03 19.25 -7.72
N PRO A 28 -3.38 20.42 -7.82
CA PRO A 28 -4.06 21.67 -8.17
C PRO A 28 -4.87 21.58 -9.48
N ASP A 29 -4.40 20.76 -10.41
CA ASP A 29 -5.03 20.61 -11.74
C ASP A 29 -6.22 19.65 -11.74
N LYS A 30 -6.49 18.94 -10.65
CA LYS A 30 -7.60 17.99 -10.54
C LYS A 30 -8.79 18.61 -9.79
N GLN A 31 -9.45 19.56 -10.43
CA GLN A 31 -10.77 20.09 -10.00
C GLN A 31 -11.90 19.03 -10.06
N PHE A 32 -11.58 17.76 -10.36
CA PHE A 32 -12.56 16.69 -10.57
C PHE A 32 -13.11 16.06 -9.29
N PHE A 33 -12.57 16.38 -8.14
CA PHE A 33 -13.14 15.90 -6.89
C PHE A 33 -13.61 17.11 -6.08
N GLN A 34 -14.90 17.22 -5.83
CA GLN A 34 -15.44 18.06 -4.75
C GLN A 34 -14.93 17.49 -3.42
N VAL A 35 -13.66 17.73 -3.12
CA VAL A 35 -13.04 17.26 -1.88
C VAL A 35 -12.78 18.46 -1.00
N CYS A 36 -13.38 18.45 0.18
CA CYS A 36 -13.04 19.43 1.21
C CYS A 36 -11.67 19.11 1.80
N GLY A 37 -10.68 19.96 1.55
CA GLY A 37 -9.33 19.82 2.10
C GLY A 37 -8.23 19.72 1.02
N ASP A 38 -6.99 19.52 1.48
CA ASP A 38 -5.78 19.49 0.66
C ASP A 38 -5.31 18.08 0.28
N SER A 39 -6.01 17.05 0.79
CA SER A 39 -5.59 15.67 0.65
C SER A 39 -6.74 14.67 0.84
N TYR A 40 -6.56 13.44 0.37
CA TYR A 40 -7.57 12.40 0.43
C TYR A 40 -6.99 11.02 0.75
N ILE A 41 -7.87 10.10 1.13
CA ILE A 41 -7.66 8.65 1.12
C ILE A 41 -8.84 8.03 0.36
N ALA A 42 -8.57 7.24 -0.67
CA ALA A 42 -9.64 6.59 -1.42
C ALA A 42 -10.42 5.62 -0.53
N SER A 43 -11.77 5.65 -0.65
CA SER A 43 -12.68 4.87 0.20
C SER A 43 -12.46 3.35 0.13
N SER A 44 -11.98 2.84 -1.02
CA SER A 44 -11.63 1.42 -1.19
C SER A 44 -10.60 0.93 -0.17
N HIS A 45 -9.55 1.72 0.10
CA HIS A 45 -8.55 1.37 1.12
C HIS A 45 -9.15 1.32 2.52
N LEU A 46 -10.02 2.30 2.84
CA LEU A 46 -10.68 2.35 4.14
C LEU A 46 -11.60 1.15 4.33
N THR A 47 -12.44 0.85 3.34
CA THR A 47 -13.38 -0.27 3.37
C THR A 47 -12.66 -1.61 3.48
N TRP A 48 -11.59 -1.80 2.72
CA TRP A 48 -10.78 -3.02 2.69
C TRP A 48 -10.23 -3.40 4.08
N LEU A 49 -9.79 -2.41 4.85
CA LEU A 49 -9.20 -2.61 6.17
C LEU A 49 -10.25 -2.58 7.30
N LYS A 50 -11.19 -1.63 7.25
CA LYS A 50 -12.20 -1.44 8.31
C LYS A 50 -13.15 -2.62 8.44
N ARG A 51 -13.48 -3.33 7.35
CA ARG A 51 -14.33 -4.54 7.42
C ARG A 51 -13.73 -5.66 8.26
N TYR A 52 -12.41 -5.64 8.50
CA TYR A 52 -11.72 -6.55 9.40
C TYR A 52 -11.46 -5.97 10.79
N GLY A 53 -11.98 -4.78 11.10
CA GLY A 53 -11.88 -4.13 12.40
C GLY A 53 -10.57 -3.37 12.65
N VAL A 54 -9.76 -3.12 11.60
CA VAL A 54 -8.56 -2.27 11.70
C VAL A 54 -8.98 -0.81 11.86
N LYS A 55 -8.45 -0.13 12.87
CA LYS A 55 -8.61 1.30 13.03
C LYS A 55 -7.61 2.04 12.13
N ILE A 56 -8.10 2.95 11.30
CA ILE A 56 -7.25 3.79 10.46
C ILE A 56 -7.01 5.12 11.16
N LEU A 57 -5.75 5.51 11.27
CA LEU A 57 -5.32 6.83 11.72
C LEU A 57 -4.75 7.58 10.51
N PRO A 58 -5.49 8.53 9.92
CA PRO A 58 -4.99 9.34 8.81
C PRO A 58 -3.76 10.14 9.25
N ILE A 59 -2.78 10.17 8.38
CA ILE A 59 -1.53 10.92 8.57
C ILE A 59 -1.47 11.99 7.47
N PRO A 60 -1.57 13.28 7.81
CA PRO A 60 -1.39 14.33 6.83
C PRO A 60 -0.04 14.19 6.12
N TRP A 61 -0.05 14.23 4.78
CA TRP A 61 1.14 14.07 3.94
C TRP A 61 2.25 15.09 4.24
N SER A 62 1.86 16.26 4.78
CA SER A 62 2.76 17.34 5.18
C SER A 62 3.14 17.32 6.67
N THR A 63 2.80 16.22 7.39
CA THR A 63 3.02 16.15 8.85
C THR A 63 4.48 16.32 9.25
N LYS A 64 4.69 16.98 10.40
CA LYS A 64 5.98 16.98 11.12
C LYS A 64 5.93 16.17 12.41
N LYS A 65 4.75 15.57 12.74
CA LYS A 65 4.51 14.86 14.00
C LYS A 65 4.79 13.35 13.88
N TYR A 66 5.91 12.97 13.27
CA TYR A 66 6.25 11.56 12.98
C TYR A 66 6.22 10.67 14.23
N ASP A 67 6.88 11.09 15.33
CA ASP A 67 6.92 10.32 16.57
C ASP A 67 5.53 10.08 17.19
N TYR A 68 4.61 11.02 17.02
CA TYR A 68 3.23 10.85 17.46
C TYR A 68 2.58 9.64 16.80
N TYR A 69 2.76 9.48 15.48
CA TYR A 69 2.20 8.37 14.71
C TYR A 69 2.97 7.07 14.96
N MET A 70 4.31 7.15 15.01
CA MET A 70 5.16 6.00 15.33
C MET A 70 4.80 5.34 16.66
N LYS A 71 4.42 6.12 17.67
CA LYS A 71 4.01 5.62 19.00
C LYS A 71 2.60 5.01 19.02
N ARG A 72 1.75 5.30 18.04
CA ARG A 72 0.31 4.94 18.06
C ARG A 72 -0.08 3.88 17.04
N CYS A 73 0.69 3.72 15.98
CA CYS A 73 0.36 2.79 14.89
C CYS A 73 1.11 1.47 15.02
N ASN A 74 0.44 0.37 14.67
CA ASN A 74 1.05 -0.95 14.59
C ASN A 74 1.85 -1.14 13.29
N GLY A 75 1.64 -0.29 12.30
CA GLY A 75 2.32 -0.25 11.02
C GLY A 75 1.79 0.89 10.16
N PHE A 76 2.28 0.99 8.92
CA PHE A 76 1.95 2.09 8.04
C PHE A 76 1.50 1.61 6.67
N TYR A 77 0.68 2.43 6.02
CA TYR A 77 0.17 2.21 4.69
C TYR A 77 0.43 3.44 3.81
N PHE A 78 1.12 3.22 2.69
CA PHE A 78 1.33 4.20 1.63
C PHE A 78 0.32 3.88 0.53
N PRO A 79 -0.75 4.68 0.39
CA PRO A 79 -1.87 4.32 -0.47
C PRO A 79 -1.59 4.57 -1.95
N SER A 80 -2.48 4.06 -2.79
CA SER A 80 -2.59 4.45 -4.19
C SER A 80 -3.06 5.89 -4.33
N GLY A 81 -2.75 6.51 -5.44
CA GLY A 81 -3.17 7.87 -5.75
C GLY A 81 -2.40 8.46 -6.92
N GLY A 82 -2.52 9.77 -7.10
CA GLY A 82 -1.78 10.53 -8.08
C GLY A 82 -1.27 11.81 -7.43
N ALA A 83 -0.15 11.75 -6.71
CA ALA A 83 0.57 12.94 -6.26
C ALA A 83 1.42 13.47 -7.41
N PHE A 84 1.28 14.74 -7.76
CA PHE A 84 1.96 15.37 -8.90
C PHE A 84 3.08 16.33 -8.48
N ALA A 85 3.88 16.76 -9.48
CA ALA A 85 5.19 17.40 -9.34
C ALA A 85 5.34 18.44 -8.21
N GLY A 86 4.37 19.31 -7.97
CA GLY A 86 4.47 20.37 -6.96
C GLY A 86 4.40 19.89 -5.50
N THR A 87 3.62 18.84 -5.22
CA THR A 87 3.44 18.28 -3.87
C THR A 87 4.24 16.99 -3.65
N GLN A 88 4.85 16.46 -4.69
CA GLN A 88 5.56 15.18 -4.66
C GLN A 88 6.72 15.16 -3.69
N LYS A 89 7.49 16.24 -3.63
CA LYS A 89 8.70 16.30 -2.79
C LYS A 89 8.37 16.17 -1.31
N GLU A 90 7.34 16.85 -0.81
CA GLU A 90 6.95 16.76 0.59
C GLU A 90 6.26 15.42 0.91
N TYR A 91 5.38 14.94 0.04
CA TYR A 91 4.78 13.62 0.15
C TYR A 91 5.85 12.52 0.15
N TYR A 92 6.80 12.60 -0.78
CA TYR A 92 7.95 11.71 -0.83
C TYR A 92 8.76 11.75 0.47
N ASN A 93 9.07 12.95 0.99
CA ASN A 93 9.82 13.11 2.24
C ASN A 93 9.04 12.54 3.44
N CYS A 94 7.71 12.65 3.46
CA CYS A 94 6.87 12.03 4.47
C CYS A 94 7.00 10.50 4.42
N CYS A 95 6.82 9.90 3.25
CA CYS A 95 6.99 8.45 3.04
C CYS A 95 8.41 7.99 3.42
N LYS A 96 9.44 8.73 2.98
CA LYS A 96 10.85 8.44 3.28
C LYS A 96 11.14 8.47 4.77
N THR A 97 10.57 9.43 5.49
CA THR A 97 10.74 9.54 6.94
C THR A 97 10.08 8.36 7.66
N PHE A 98 8.83 8.01 7.33
CA PHE A 98 8.19 6.84 7.92
C PHE A 98 8.91 5.53 7.60
N LEU A 99 9.43 5.37 6.37
CA LEU A 99 10.22 4.20 6.00
C LEU A 99 11.48 4.09 6.88
N LYS A 100 12.27 5.17 6.97
CA LYS A 100 13.51 5.20 7.78
C LYS A 100 13.24 4.94 9.26
N MET A 101 12.20 5.58 9.82
CA MET A 101 11.82 5.35 11.21
C MET A 101 11.32 3.91 11.45
N SER A 102 10.60 3.33 10.49
CA SER A 102 10.17 1.93 10.57
C SER A 102 11.35 0.97 10.47
N MET A 103 12.36 1.24 9.62
CA MET A 103 13.61 0.47 9.60
C MET A 103 14.27 0.50 10.99
N LYS A 104 14.50 1.71 11.53
CA LYS A 104 15.09 1.87 12.86
C LYS A 104 14.31 1.13 13.95
N GLN A 105 12.97 1.14 13.91
CA GLN A 105 12.16 0.37 14.86
C GLN A 105 12.37 -1.14 14.70
N ASN A 106 12.40 -1.64 13.47
CA ASN A 106 12.64 -3.06 13.19
C ASN A 106 14.05 -3.48 13.64
N ASP A 107 15.09 -2.66 13.38
CA ASP A 107 16.47 -2.90 13.84
C ASP A 107 16.57 -2.98 15.38
N MET A 108 15.69 -2.27 16.09
CA MET A 108 15.54 -2.33 17.55
C MET A 108 14.60 -3.47 18.03
N GLY A 109 14.23 -4.41 17.17
CA GLY A 109 13.31 -5.51 17.49
C GLY A 109 11.83 -5.10 17.64
N LYS A 110 11.47 -3.86 17.28
CA LYS A 110 10.09 -3.36 17.34
C LYS A 110 9.44 -3.49 15.97
N TYR A 111 8.80 -4.62 15.73
CA TYR A 111 8.20 -4.98 14.46
C TYR A 111 7.25 -3.89 13.92
N THR A 112 7.60 -3.27 12.81
CA THR A 112 6.83 -2.16 12.23
C THR A 112 6.69 -2.38 10.73
N PRO A 113 5.58 -3.03 10.27
CA PRO A 113 5.36 -3.34 8.86
C PRO A 113 4.87 -2.12 8.07
N ILE A 114 5.19 -2.13 6.77
CA ILE A 114 4.70 -1.15 5.81
C ILE A 114 4.06 -1.87 4.62
N TRP A 115 2.92 -1.36 4.16
CA TRP A 115 2.28 -1.72 2.91
C TRP A 115 2.26 -0.54 1.94
N GLY A 116 2.68 -0.76 0.70
CA GLY A 116 2.58 0.19 -0.40
C GLY A 116 1.64 -0.32 -1.48
N GLY A 117 0.55 0.39 -1.77
CA GLY A 117 -0.36 0.09 -2.87
C GLY A 117 -0.13 1.02 -4.05
N CYS A 118 0.06 0.50 -5.27
CA CYS A 118 0.22 1.25 -6.52
C CYS A 118 1.29 2.36 -6.39
N MET A 119 0.89 3.63 -6.30
CA MET A 119 1.81 4.75 -6.06
C MET A 119 2.64 4.54 -4.77
N GLY A 120 2.05 3.94 -3.72
CA GLY A 120 2.78 3.64 -2.49
C GLY A 120 3.92 2.64 -2.69
N MET A 121 3.75 1.61 -3.55
CA MET A 121 4.83 0.72 -3.95
C MET A 121 5.92 1.49 -4.72
N GLN A 122 5.53 2.39 -5.62
CA GLN A 122 6.49 3.23 -6.36
C GLN A 122 7.30 4.09 -5.40
N GLN A 123 6.68 4.69 -4.38
CA GLN A 123 7.40 5.43 -3.33
C GLN A 123 8.41 4.55 -2.59
N LEU A 124 8.03 3.33 -2.20
CA LEU A 124 8.93 2.38 -1.56
C LEU A 124 10.16 2.08 -2.43
N MET A 125 9.96 1.88 -3.74
CA MET A 125 11.05 1.60 -4.68
C MET A 125 11.99 2.80 -4.87
N ILE A 126 11.43 3.99 -5.04
CA ILE A 126 12.21 5.22 -5.25
C ILE A 126 13.06 5.54 -4.03
N ILE A 127 12.49 5.41 -2.83
CA ILE A 127 13.20 5.64 -1.59
C ILE A 127 14.36 4.65 -1.43
N ALA A 128 14.15 3.37 -1.75
CA ALA A 128 15.19 2.34 -1.68
C ALA A 128 16.30 2.54 -2.72
N ASP A 129 15.95 3.01 -3.93
CA ASP A 129 16.92 3.35 -4.97
C ASP A 129 17.82 4.53 -4.56
N GLY A 130 17.26 5.47 -3.79
CA GLY A 130 17.99 6.58 -3.17
C GLY A 130 18.43 7.68 -4.12
N LYS A 131 17.93 7.69 -5.36
CA LYS A 131 18.22 8.74 -6.35
C LYS A 131 17.17 9.83 -6.40
N ASP A 132 16.10 9.69 -5.61
CA ASP A 132 15.00 10.65 -5.41
C ASP A 132 14.36 11.16 -6.74
N ASP A 133 14.48 10.36 -7.81
CA ASP A 133 14.07 10.70 -9.16
C ASP A 133 13.10 9.67 -9.72
N LEU A 134 11.82 10.04 -9.72
CA LEU A 134 10.70 9.22 -10.21
C LEU A 134 10.83 8.90 -11.70
N GLU A 135 11.18 9.91 -12.50
CA GLU A 135 11.19 9.81 -13.97
C GLU A 135 12.33 8.92 -14.44
N LYS A 136 13.45 8.93 -13.73
CA LYS A 136 14.59 8.06 -14.05
C LYS A 136 14.40 6.61 -13.59
N LEU A 137 13.54 6.34 -12.60
CA LEU A 137 13.27 4.98 -12.15
C LEU A 137 12.14 4.34 -12.91
N LEU A 138 11.01 5.04 -13.03
CA LEU A 138 9.78 4.52 -13.62
C LEU A 138 9.72 4.80 -15.13
N GLN A 139 8.90 4.00 -15.83
CA GLN A 139 8.57 4.19 -17.25
C GLN A 139 7.08 3.96 -17.48
N ARG A 140 6.59 4.36 -18.64
CA ARG A 140 5.15 4.27 -18.96
C ARG A 140 4.77 2.87 -19.40
N PHE A 141 3.62 2.42 -18.88
CA PHE A 141 2.93 1.16 -19.22
C PHE A 141 1.48 1.43 -19.58
N ASP A 142 0.89 0.53 -20.35
CA ASP A 142 -0.53 0.53 -20.70
C ASP A 142 -1.29 -0.41 -19.75
N SER A 143 -1.31 -0.06 -18.46
CA SER A 143 -1.94 -0.84 -17.37
C SER A 143 -2.94 0.00 -16.58
N TYR A 144 -3.66 0.90 -17.25
CA TYR A 144 -4.71 1.76 -16.67
C TYR A 144 -6.10 1.30 -17.11
N ASP A 145 -7.14 2.05 -16.73
CA ASP A 145 -8.54 1.75 -17.04
C ASP A 145 -8.95 0.33 -16.61
N ASN A 146 -8.66 0.00 -15.35
CA ASN A 146 -9.08 -1.24 -14.70
C ASN A 146 -8.64 -2.53 -15.43
N LEU A 147 -7.42 -2.54 -15.97
CA LEU A 147 -6.87 -3.74 -16.60
C LEU A 147 -6.80 -4.90 -15.59
N LEU A 148 -7.44 -6.02 -15.91
CA LEU A 148 -7.31 -7.25 -15.15
C LEU A 148 -6.15 -8.09 -15.71
N SER A 149 -5.22 -8.49 -14.83
CA SER A 149 -4.04 -9.28 -15.17
C SER A 149 -3.93 -10.53 -14.28
N THR A 150 -3.06 -11.44 -14.69
CA THR A 150 -2.49 -12.50 -13.85
C THR A 150 -1.21 -12.01 -13.20
N LEU A 151 -0.75 -12.72 -12.16
CA LEU A 151 0.59 -12.57 -11.62
C LEU A 151 1.47 -13.72 -12.10
N GLU A 152 2.64 -13.38 -12.61
CA GLU A 152 3.73 -14.34 -12.84
C GLU A 152 4.60 -14.33 -11.59
N LEU A 153 4.54 -15.41 -10.80
CA LEU A 153 5.34 -15.54 -9.57
C LEU A 153 6.79 -15.90 -9.91
N THR A 154 7.73 -15.15 -9.35
CA THR A 154 9.15 -15.49 -9.45
C THR A 154 9.49 -16.64 -8.48
N GLU A 155 10.62 -17.30 -8.68
CA GLU A 155 11.13 -18.31 -7.75
C GLU A 155 11.28 -17.74 -6.32
N GLN A 156 11.87 -16.56 -6.19
CA GLN A 156 11.95 -15.84 -4.90
C GLN A 156 10.57 -15.47 -4.36
N GLY A 157 9.61 -15.23 -5.26
CA GLY A 157 8.24 -14.88 -4.92
C GLY A 157 7.48 -16.02 -4.26
N LEU A 158 7.65 -17.25 -4.74
CA LEU A 158 7.04 -18.43 -4.14
C LEU A 158 7.44 -18.61 -2.66
N ASN A 159 8.68 -18.26 -2.32
CA ASN A 159 9.21 -18.30 -0.96
C ASN A 159 9.00 -16.99 -0.17
N SER A 160 8.27 -16.02 -0.71
CA SER A 160 8.00 -14.75 -0.03
C SER A 160 7.03 -14.94 1.14
N ARG A 161 7.13 -14.07 2.15
CA ARG A 161 6.19 -14.05 3.28
C ARG A 161 4.74 -13.82 2.82
N MET A 162 4.57 -13.11 1.71
CA MET A 162 3.26 -12.81 1.14
C MET A 162 2.60 -14.04 0.49
N ILE A 163 3.37 -14.98 -0.05
CA ILE A 163 2.86 -16.05 -0.91
C ILE A 163 2.98 -17.43 -0.27
N ARG A 164 4.05 -17.71 0.45
CA ARG A 164 4.39 -19.06 0.95
C ARG A 164 3.28 -19.77 1.77
N ASP A 165 2.41 -18.99 2.44
CA ASP A 165 1.30 -19.55 3.23
C ASP A 165 -0.02 -19.64 2.42
N MET A 166 0.02 -19.36 1.11
CA MET A 166 -1.14 -19.51 0.22
C MET A 166 -1.40 -20.98 -0.10
N THR A 167 -2.67 -21.32 -0.21
CA THR A 167 -3.08 -22.60 -0.75
C THR A 167 -2.84 -22.68 -2.24
N GLN A 168 -2.68 -23.89 -2.80
CA GLN A 168 -2.54 -24.09 -4.25
C GLN A 168 -3.68 -23.44 -5.05
N LYS A 169 -4.91 -23.51 -4.51
CA LYS A 169 -6.09 -22.85 -5.11
C LYS A 169 -5.92 -21.33 -5.22
N GLN A 170 -5.35 -20.71 -4.19
CA GLN A 170 -5.08 -19.25 -4.19
C GLN A 170 -3.96 -18.88 -5.17
N ILE A 171 -2.88 -19.66 -5.19
CA ILE A 171 -1.78 -19.49 -6.15
C ILE A 171 -2.30 -19.65 -7.58
N HIS A 172 -3.04 -20.73 -7.88
CA HIS A 172 -3.65 -20.97 -9.18
C HIS A 172 -4.55 -19.80 -9.62
N LYS A 173 -5.33 -19.25 -8.68
CA LYS A 173 -6.18 -18.10 -8.98
C LYS A 173 -5.36 -16.88 -9.42
N LEU A 174 -4.28 -16.54 -8.69
CA LEU A 174 -3.44 -15.41 -9.00
C LEU A 174 -2.69 -15.56 -10.33
N THR A 175 -2.23 -16.79 -10.64
CA THR A 175 -1.36 -17.07 -11.80
C THR A 175 -2.12 -17.43 -13.06
N LYS A 176 -3.36 -17.94 -12.96
CA LYS A 176 -4.13 -18.42 -14.12
C LYS A 176 -5.41 -17.63 -14.41
N LYS A 177 -5.86 -16.80 -13.46
CA LYS A 177 -7.05 -15.98 -13.66
C LYS A 177 -6.70 -14.50 -13.69
N LYS A 178 -7.25 -13.77 -14.67
CA LYS A 178 -7.12 -12.31 -14.73
C LYS A 178 -7.96 -11.67 -13.60
N CYS A 179 -7.41 -11.62 -12.40
CA CYS A 179 -8.13 -11.19 -11.20
C CYS A 179 -7.42 -10.06 -10.42
N THR A 180 -6.21 -9.66 -10.82
CA THR A 180 -5.50 -8.53 -10.25
C THR A 180 -5.80 -7.27 -11.04
N LEU A 181 -6.50 -6.34 -10.41
CA LEU A 181 -6.93 -5.09 -11.04
C LEU A 181 -5.78 -4.07 -11.03
N ASN A 182 -5.41 -3.60 -12.21
CA ASN A 182 -4.38 -2.58 -12.42
C ASN A 182 -5.01 -1.28 -12.91
N ASN A 183 -4.50 -0.16 -12.41
CA ASN A 183 -4.88 1.18 -12.86
C ASN A 183 -3.71 2.14 -12.72
N HIS A 184 -2.62 1.86 -13.46
CA HIS A 184 -1.41 2.67 -13.40
C HIS A 184 -0.79 2.89 -14.77
N LYS A 185 -0.20 4.06 -14.96
CA LYS A 185 0.55 4.43 -16.17
C LYS A 185 2.07 4.32 -15.98
N MET A 186 2.54 4.24 -14.74
CA MET A 186 3.95 4.19 -14.40
C MET A 186 4.29 2.88 -13.70
N GLY A 187 5.47 2.35 -13.98
CA GLY A 187 5.99 1.11 -13.40
C GLY A 187 7.48 0.93 -13.72
N ILE A 188 8.03 -0.23 -13.39
CA ILE A 188 9.43 -0.58 -13.67
C ILE A 188 9.51 -1.97 -14.28
N THR A 189 10.36 -2.17 -15.30
CA THR A 189 10.64 -3.51 -15.83
C THR A 189 11.51 -4.32 -14.88
N PRO A 190 11.41 -5.66 -14.88
CA PRO A 190 12.29 -6.52 -14.09
C PRO A 190 13.77 -6.30 -14.39
N HIS A 191 14.12 -6.11 -15.66
CA HIS A 191 15.50 -5.81 -16.06
C HIS A 191 16.01 -4.51 -15.40
N LYS A 192 15.26 -3.40 -15.56
CA LYS A 192 15.63 -2.11 -14.95
C LYS A 192 15.72 -2.19 -13.44
N PHE A 193 14.79 -2.92 -12.79
CA PHE A 193 14.82 -3.16 -11.35
C PHE A 193 16.12 -3.83 -10.91
N LYS A 194 16.52 -4.92 -11.59
CA LYS A 194 17.77 -5.66 -11.31
C LYS A 194 19.03 -4.81 -11.50
N MET A 195 19.05 -3.93 -12.50
CA MET A 195 20.16 -3.00 -12.74
C MET A 195 20.32 -1.91 -11.67
N ARG A 196 19.29 -1.65 -10.88
CA ARG A 196 19.30 -0.68 -9.77
C ARG A 196 19.82 -1.35 -8.50
N LYS A 197 21.15 -1.37 -8.32
CA LYS A 197 21.84 -2.14 -7.26
C LYS A 197 21.25 -1.97 -5.87
N LYS A 198 20.94 -0.73 -5.43
CA LYS A 198 20.36 -0.45 -4.11
C LYS A 198 18.95 -1.02 -4.00
N LEU A 199 18.11 -0.79 -5.00
CA LEU A 199 16.74 -1.29 -5.06
C LEU A 199 16.71 -2.82 -5.03
N ASN A 200 17.49 -3.47 -5.89
CA ASN A 200 17.58 -4.93 -6.00
C ASN A 200 18.17 -5.59 -4.74
N LYS A 201 19.06 -4.89 -4.02
CA LYS A 201 19.57 -5.36 -2.72
C LYS A 201 18.53 -5.24 -1.61
N PHE A 202 17.62 -4.28 -1.70
CA PHE A 202 16.64 -3.99 -0.66
C PHE A 202 15.36 -4.81 -0.83
N TYR A 203 14.83 -4.91 -2.06
CA TYR A 203 13.61 -5.63 -2.39
C TYR A 203 13.86 -6.79 -3.34
N LYS A 204 13.14 -7.90 -3.13
CA LYS A 204 12.96 -8.96 -4.12
C LYS A 204 11.70 -8.71 -4.95
N ILE A 205 11.73 -9.12 -6.21
CA ILE A 205 10.55 -9.19 -7.06
C ILE A 205 9.78 -10.46 -6.68
N VAL A 206 8.55 -10.29 -6.18
CA VAL A 206 7.67 -11.41 -5.84
C VAL A 206 6.89 -11.86 -7.06
N SER A 207 6.41 -10.92 -7.87
CA SER A 207 5.71 -11.22 -9.11
C SER A 207 5.88 -10.12 -10.15
N THR A 208 5.63 -10.51 -11.40
CA THR A 208 5.51 -9.62 -12.54
C THR A 208 4.11 -9.73 -13.16
N SER A 209 3.78 -8.84 -14.05
CA SER A 209 2.60 -8.86 -14.91
C SER A 209 2.93 -8.19 -16.23
N VAL A 210 2.05 -8.32 -17.22
CA VAL A 210 2.19 -7.66 -18.51
C VAL A 210 1.10 -6.62 -18.73
N ASP A 211 1.43 -5.54 -19.44
CA ASP A 211 0.47 -4.52 -19.88
C ASP A 211 -0.27 -4.96 -21.17
N ARG A 212 -1.18 -4.11 -21.71
CA ARG A 212 -1.91 -4.41 -22.97
C ARG A 212 -1.00 -4.58 -24.19
N LYS A 213 0.24 -4.09 -24.12
CA LYS A 213 1.26 -4.21 -25.18
C LYS A 213 2.27 -5.34 -24.89
N ASN A 214 1.93 -6.28 -24.00
CA ASN A 214 2.76 -7.38 -23.55
C ASN A 214 4.14 -6.96 -22.99
N ARG A 215 4.25 -5.74 -22.44
CA ARG A 215 5.46 -5.27 -21.78
C ARG A 215 5.41 -5.66 -20.31
N GLU A 216 6.43 -6.39 -19.87
CA GLU A 216 6.54 -6.88 -18.50
C GLU A 216 6.90 -5.78 -17.51
N TYR A 217 6.22 -5.77 -16.35
CA TYR A 217 6.53 -4.90 -15.23
C TYR A 217 6.51 -5.63 -13.90
N VAL A 218 7.23 -5.08 -12.92
CA VAL A 218 7.24 -5.57 -11.54
C VAL A 218 5.88 -5.28 -10.90
N SER A 219 5.19 -6.33 -10.48
CA SER A 219 3.83 -6.25 -9.98
C SER A 219 3.74 -6.33 -8.45
N THR A 220 4.67 -7.07 -7.81
CA THR A 220 4.72 -7.23 -6.35
C THR A 220 6.16 -7.29 -5.87
N ILE A 221 6.45 -6.58 -4.77
CA ILE A 221 7.77 -6.57 -4.12
C ILE A 221 7.67 -6.88 -2.62
N GLU A 222 8.74 -7.44 -2.08
CA GLU A 222 8.92 -7.67 -0.64
C GLU A 222 10.36 -7.36 -0.24
N ALA A 223 10.57 -6.60 0.84
CA ALA A 223 11.91 -6.34 1.33
C ALA A 223 12.54 -7.61 1.93
N TYR A 224 13.85 -7.80 1.71
CA TYR A 224 14.57 -8.96 2.22
C TYR A 224 14.58 -9.01 3.75
N HIS A 225 14.95 -7.90 4.38
CA HIS A 225 15.24 -7.85 5.83
C HIS A 225 14.14 -7.17 6.64
N TYR A 226 13.21 -6.43 6.01
CA TYR A 226 12.16 -5.68 6.70
C TYR A 226 10.77 -6.18 6.33
N PRO A 227 9.75 -5.99 7.17
CA PRO A 227 8.37 -6.34 6.85
C PRO A 227 7.72 -5.26 5.96
N PHE A 228 8.34 -4.98 4.81
CA PHE A 228 7.85 -3.99 3.86
C PHE A 228 7.42 -4.68 2.57
N TYR A 229 6.19 -4.39 2.17
CA TYR A 229 5.46 -5.06 1.09
C TYR A 229 4.92 -4.03 0.12
N GLY A 230 4.95 -4.32 -1.17
CA GLY A 230 4.39 -3.44 -2.18
C GLY A 230 3.67 -4.22 -3.28
N VAL A 231 2.53 -3.69 -3.72
CA VAL A 231 1.77 -4.20 -4.87
C VAL A 231 1.47 -3.05 -5.84
N GLN A 232 1.69 -3.27 -7.15
CA GLN A 232 1.38 -2.28 -8.18
C GLN A 232 -0.11 -2.27 -8.52
N TRP A 233 -0.77 -3.39 -8.35
CA TRP A 233 -2.20 -3.61 -8.55
C TRP A 233 -3.03 -3.28 -7.29
N HIS A 234 -4.37 -3.37 -7.38
CA HIS A 234 -5.31 -2.88 -6.37
C HIS A 234 -6.07 -4.02 -5.66
N PRO A 235 -5.49 -4.72 -4.67
CA PRO A 235 -6.19 -5.76 -3.91
C PRO A 235 -7.41 -5.23 -3.16
N GLU A 236 -7.41 -3.96 -2.80
CA GLU A 236 -8.49 -3.30 -2.07
C GLU A 236 -9.76 -3.10 -2.92
N ARG A 237 -9.70 -3.31 -4.22
CA ARG A 237 -10.83 -3.21 -5.13
C ARG A 237 -11.51 -4.54 -5.44
N SER A 238 -11.03 -5.64 -4.85
CA SER A 238 -11.60 -6.97 -5.06
C SER A 238 -11.75 -7.72 -3.74
N SER A 239 -12.96 -8.22 -3.45
CA SER A 239 -13.19 -9.11 -2.29
C SER A 239 -12.46 -10.45 -2.44
N GLU A 240 -12.15 -10.84 -3.66
CA GLU A 240 -11.41 -12.07 -3.95
C GLU A 240 -9.95 -12.02 -3.47
N MET A 241 -9.43 -10.81 -3.22
CA MET A 241 -8.07 -10.55 -2.75
C MET A 241 -7.96 -10.39 -1.22
N ASP A 242 -8.97 -10.88 -0.49
CA ASP A 242 -9.01 -10.83 0.98
C ASP A 242 -7.83 -11.50 1.67
N TYR A 243 -7.13 -12.40 0.99
CA TYR A 243 -5.92 -13.00 1.52
C TYR A 243 -4.89 -11.91 1.89
N PHE A 244 -4.69 -10.92 1.04
CA PHE A 244 -3.66 -9.88 1.25
C PHE A 244 -3.96 -8.97 2.44
N VAL A 245 -5.22 -8.59 2.66
CA VAL A 245 -5.57 -7.84 3.87
C VAL A 245 -5.39 -8.69 5.13
N LYS A 246 -5.77 -9.97 5.09
CA LYS A 246 -5.59 -10.89 6.23
C LYS A 246 -4.10 -11.12 6.51
N PHE A 247 -3.28 -11.27 5.47
CA PHE A 247 -1.83 -11.33 5.59
C PHE A 247 -1.29 -10.07 6.27
N PHE A 248 -1.64 -8.88 5.78
CA PHE A 248 -1.12 -7.64 6.35
C PHE A 248 -1.59 -7.41 7.79
N ILE A 249 -2.83 -7.81 8.14
CA ILE A 249 -3.31 -7.77 9.52
C ILE A 249 -2.48 -8.71 10.42
N LYS A 250 -2.09 -9.90 9.95
CA LYS A 250 -1.16 -10.78 10.69
C LYS A 250 0.17 -10.07 10.95
N GLU A 251 0.69 -9.35 9.96
CA GLU A 251 1.92 -8.58 10.10
C GLU A 251 1.77 -7.43 11.12
N LEU A 252 0.67 -6.69 11.08
CA LEU A 252 0.37 -5.64 12.08
C LEU A 252 0.31 -6.17 13.52
N ARG A 253 -0.20 -7.41 13.70
CA ARG A 253 -0.31 -8.04 15.03
C ARG A 253 1.03 -8.38 15.66
N LYS A 254 2.09 -8.54 14.89
CA LYS A 254 3.45 -8.77 15.40
C LYS A 254 4.01 -7.54 16.12
N ASN A 255 3.41 -6.35 15.91
CA ASN A 255 3.73 -5.14 16.66
C ASN A 255 2.82 -5.04 17.89
N PRO A 256 3.34 -5.21 19.13
CA PRO A 256 2.51 -5.29 20.33
C PRO A 256 1.94 -3.95 20.79
N LYS A 257 2.14 -2.86 20.07
CA LYS A 257 1.61 -1.54 20.43
C LYS A 257 0.08 -1.62 20.52
N ARG A 258 -0.44 -1.52 21.72
CA ARG A 258 -1.89 -1.36 21.93
C ARG A 258 -2.28 0.06 21.56
N GLY A 259 -3.17 0.21 20.61
CA GLY A 259 -3.79 1.51 20.31
C GLY A 259 -4.36 2.09 21.62
N ARG A 260 -3.79 3.18 22.14
CA ARG A 260 -4.31 3.83 23.34
C ARG A 260 -5.76 4.25 23.10
N LYS A 261 -6.66 3.99 24.06
CA LYS A 261 -8.11 4.24 24.01
C LYS A 261 -8.51 5.70 23.68
N ASN A 262 -7.59 6.66 23.66
CA ASN A 262 -7.87 8.09 23.58
C ASN A 262 -7.61 8.73 22.22
N THR A 263 -8.22 8.21 21.14
CA THR A 263 -8.21 8.92 19.85
C THR A 263 -9.55 9.59 19.51
N ARG A 264 -10.52 9.64 20.45
CA ARG A 264 -11.83 10.24 20.21
C ARG A 264 -11.83 11.76 20.04
N LYS A 265 -10.80 12.49 20.49
CA LYS A 265 -10.79 13.98 20.50
C LYS A 265 -10.22 14.65 19.24
N LEU A 266 -9.66 13.91 18.27
CA LEU A 266 -8.97 14.53 17.12
C LEU A 266 -9.84 14.72 15.87
N PHE A 267 -11.06 14.20 15.85
CA PHE A 267 -11.96 14.27 14.70
C PHE A 267 -13.37 14.72 15.05
N SER A 268 -13.52 15.67 15.98
CA SER A 268 -14.83 16.30 16.27
C SER A 268 -15.15 17.50 15.36
N LYS A 269 -14.35 17.80 14.37
CA LYS A 269 -14.82 18.61 13.23
C LYS A 269 -15.45 17.66 12.23
N LYS A 270 -16.76 17.43 12.35
CA LYS A 270 -17.59 16.97 11.26
C LYS A 270 -17.32 17.89 10.08
N VAL A 271 -16.80 17.32 9.02
CA VAL A 271 -16.88 17.95 7.71
C VAL A 271 -18.23 17.51 7.17
N ASP A 272 -19.24 18.29 7.44
CA ASP A 272 -20.53 18.17 6.77
C ASP A 272 -20.33 18.72 5.34
N CYS A 273 -19.90 17.83 4.43
CA CYS A 273 -20.06 18.06 3.01
C CYS A 273 -21.48 17.59 2.67
N MET A 274 -22.45 18.50 2.77
CA MET A 274 -23.76 18.34 2.15
C MET A 274 -23.65 18.66 0.66
N GLY A 275 -24.18 17.77 -0.18
CA GLY A 275 -24.33 17.91 -1.61
C GLY A 275 -24.49 16.56 -2.24
#